data_f308a7178f6362644ba552b9e675eb20
#
_entry.id   f308a7178f6362644ba552b9e675eb20
#
_cell.length_a   1.000
_cell.length_b   1.000
_cell.length_c   1.000
_cell.angle_alpha   90.00
_cell.angle_beta   90.00
_cell.angle_gamma   90.00
#
_symmetry.space_group_name_H-M   'P 1'
#
loop_
_entity.id
_entity.type
_entity.pdbx_description
1 polymer ?
#
loop_
_entity_poly.entity_id
_entity_poly.type
_entity_poly.pdbx_seq_one_letter_code
_entity_poly.pdbx_strand_id
1 'polypeptide(L)'
;MGPQLLHLSWNLSLVGEIIIIISAFFWACTNLYTKKIGQNHDKLKMTMWQMLLGGVWAMLIALASEHKEISTITLSYTSILALLYSGVLGTAVAFVGWNWVLGKIQASVASIALMSVPLLGLFFGWLQLGEKITSNVIAGAALVCLGILFTSIQIKRKKTIKITQKKPA
;
A
#
# COMPACT_ATOMS: atom_id res chain seq x y z
N MET A 1 -5.84 -33.12 5.04
CA MET A 1 -5.01 -31.98 5.51
C MET A 1 -5.26 -31.84 7.00
N GLY A 2 -4.40 -32.45 7.77
CA GLY A 2 -4.56 -32.61 9.21
C GLY A 2 -3.65 -31.66 9.99
N PRO A 3 -3.47 -31.86 11.25
CA PRO A 3 -3.34 -30.95 12.37
C PRO A 3 -2.03 -30.15 12.47
N GLN A 4 -1.50 -29.64 11.37
CA GLN A 4 -0.28 -28.79 11.38
C GLN A 4 -0.55 -27.35 11.85
N LEU A 5 -1.81 -26.98 12.09
CA LEU A 5 -2.20 -25.66 12.60
C LEU A 5 -2.03 -25.52 14.12
N LEU A 6 -1.69 -26.61 14.86
CA LEU A 6 -1.51 -26.58 16.31
C LEU A 6 -0.06 -26.58 16.77
N HIS A 7 0.90 -26.74 15.87
CA HIS A 7 2.28 -26.40 16.16
C HIS A 7 2.46 -24.92 15.87
N LEU A 8 2.34 -24.12 16.91
CA LEU A 8 2.76 -22.73 16.98
C LEU A 8 4.31 -22.66 16.88
N SER A 9 4.87 -23.32 15.88
CA SER A 9 6.21 -22.98 15.42
C SER A 9 6.04 -21.59 14.81
N TRP A 10 6.69 -20.62 15.40
CA TRP A 10 6.82 -19.26 14.87
C TRP A 10 7.40 -19.38 13.46
N ASN A 11 6.54 -19.65 12.50
CA ASN A 11 6.94 -19.77 11.11
C ASN A 11 7.32 -18.35 10.67
N LEU A 12 8.45 -18.21 10.04
CA LEU A 12 8.90 -16.94 9.42
C LEU A 12 7.77 -16.27 8.64
N SER A 13 6.87 -17.05 8.08
CA SER A 13 5.66 -16.60 7.38
C SER A 13 4.73 -15.77 8.27
N LEU A 14 4.42 -16.23 9.49
CA LEU A 14 3.56 -15.51 10.44
C LEU A 14 4.21 -14.20 10.90
N VAL A 15 5.53 -14.21 11.12
CA VAL A 15 6.27 -13.00 11.47
C VAL A 15 6.19 -11.99 10.32
N GLY A 16 6.36 -12.43 9.08
CA GLY A 16 6.21 -11.59 7.89
C GLY A 16 4.81 -10.98 7.79
N GLU A 17 3.76 -11.75 8.02
CA GLU A 17 2.37 -11.28 8.00
C GLU A 17 2.11 -10.20 9.08
N ILE A 18 2.61 -10.40 10.29
CA ILE A 18 2.50 -9.42 11.38
C ILE A 18 3.23 -8.12 11.01
N ILE A 19 4.44 -8.21 10.46
CA ILE A 19 5.21 -7.05 10.02
C ILE A 19 4.45 -6.27 8.95
N ILE A 20 3.80 -6.96 8.00
CA ILE A 20 2.98 -6.32 6.96
C ILE A 20 1.81 -5.55 7.57
N ILE A 21 1.11 -6.15 8.54
CA ILE A 21 -0.02 -5.49 9.23
C ILE A 21 0.44 -4.24 9.96
N ILE A 22 1.55 -4.32 10.70
CA ILE A 22 2.15 -3.19 11.41
C ILE A 22 2.56 -2.09 10.42
N SER A 23 3.18 -2.46 9.30
CA SER A 23 3.59 -1.53 8.25
C SER A 23 2.39 -0.82 7.62
N ALA A 24 1.30 -1.55 7.36
CA ALA A 24 0.06 -1.00 6.85
C ALA A 24 -0.58 0.02 7.82
N PHE A 25 -0.52 -0.27 9.13
CA PHE A 25 -0.99 0.66 10.16
C PHE A 25 -0.18 1.96 10.17
N PHE A 26 1.15 1.88 10.19
CA PHE A 26 2.02 3.06 10.12
C PHE A 26 1.81 3.84 8.83
N TRP A 27 1.64 3.15 7.71
CA TRP A 27 1.34 3.79 6.43
C TRP A 27 0.01 4.55 6.45
N ALA A 28 -1.04 3.98 7.06
CA ALA A 28 -2.32 4.66 7.25
C ALA A 28 -2.17 5.93 8.13
N CYS A 29 -1.43 5.83 9.25
CA CYS A 29 -1.12 6.98 10.10
C CYS A 29 -0.37 8.07 9.34
N THR A 30 0.63 7.71 8.54
CA THR A 30 1.41 8.64 7.71
C THR A 30 0.52 9.36 6.69
N ASN A 31 -0.40 8.64 6.03
CA ASN A 31 -1.34 9.27 5.09
C ASN A 31 -2.25 10.31 5.77
N LEU A 32 -2.77 10.00 6.96
CA LEU A 32 -3.59 10.93 7.73
C LEU A 32 -2.79 12.16 8.18
N TYR A 33 -1.57 11.94 8.64
CA TYR A 33 -0.65 13.01 9.07
C TYR A 33 -0.28 13.92 7.89
N THR A 34 0.13 13.33 6.76
CA THR A 34 0.46 14.07 5.52
C THR A 34 -0.74 14.87 5.03
N LYS A 35 -1.95 14.31 5.12
CA LYS A 35 -3.17 15.03 4.77
C LYS A 35 -3.43 16.23 5.68
N LYS A 36 -3.20 16.10 6.98
CA LYS A 36 -3.45 17.16 7.97
C LYS A 36 -2.42 18.29 7.85
N ILE A 37 -1.15 17.97 7.77
CA ILE A 37 -0.04 18.95 7.74
C ILE A 37 0.23 19.47 6.33
N GLY A 38 0.08 18.62 5.32
CA GLY A 38 0.38 18.96 3.93
C GLY A 38 -0.52 20.02 3.31
N GLN A 39 -1.51 20.56 4.05
CA GLN A 39 -2.30 21.71 3.58
C GLN A 39 -1.50 23.00 3.54
N ASN A 40 -0.51 23.15 4.42
CA ASN A 40 0.32 24.35 4.57
C ASN A 40 1.76 24.16 4.10
N HIS A 41 2.10 22.99 3.59
CA HIS A 41 3.46 22.65 3.16
C HIS A 41 3.50 22.16 1.70
N ASP A 42 4.65 22.34 1.08
CA ASP A 42 4.91 21.81 -0.25
C ASP A 42 4.94 20.29 -0.23
N LYS A 43 3.93 19.68 -0.85
CA LYS A 43 3.75 18.23 -0.87
C LYS A 43 4.89 17.49 -1.58
N LEU A 44 5.48 18.14 -2.59
CA LEU A 44 6.61 17.56 -3.29
C LEU A 44 7.82 17.45 -2.35
N LYS A 45 8.15 18.51 -1.62
CA LYS A 45 9.23 18.50 -0.63
C LYS A 45 8.99 17.47 0.46
N MET A 46 7.75 17.39 0.98
CA MET A 46 7.39 16.37 1.98
C MET A 46 7.61 14.94 1.44
N THR A 47 7.16 14.67 0.23
CA THR A 47 7.33 13.35 -0.41
C THR A 47 8.81 13.03 -0.61
N MET A 48 9.60 14.00 -1.09
CA MET A 48 11.05 13.83 -1.27
C MET A 48 11.75 13.48 0.04
N TRP A 49 11.47 14.20 1.13
CA TRP A 49 12.04 13.87 2.44
C TRP A 49 11.61 12.53 2.97
N GLN A 50 10.34 12.15 2.84
CA GLN A 50 9.83 10.84 3.23
C GLN A 50 10.56 9.72 2.49
N MET A 51 10.72 9.85 1.17
CA MET A 51 11.40 8.85 0.35
C MET A 51 12.89 8.77 0.65
N LEU A 52 13.56 9.93 0.83
CA LEU A 52 14.97 9.96 1.15
C LEU A 52 15.25 9.29 2.50
N LEU A 53 14.52 9.66 3.55
CA LEU A 53 14.69 9.06 4.86
C LEU A 53 14.34 7.56 4.86
N GLY A 54 13.24 7.18 4.20
CA GLY A 54 12.86 5.77 4.05
C GLY A 54 13.90 4.96 3.28
N GLY A 55 14.45 5.51 2.20
CA GLY A 55 15.51 4.89 1.41
C GLY A 55 16.81 4.72 2.20
N VAL A 56 17.22 5.74 2.96
CA VAL A 56 18.40 5.65 3.82
C VAL A 56 18.23 4.54 4.88
N TRP A 57 17.07 4.50 5.54
CA TRP A 57 16.79 3.44 6.52
C TRP A 57 16.76 2.05 5.89
N ALA A 58 16.12 1.90 4.74
CA ALA A 58 16.09 0.63 4.01
C ALA A 58 17.50 0.19 3.62
N MET A 59 18.34 1.11 3.14
CA MET A 59 19.73 0.84 2.78
C MET A 59 20.57 0.41 4.00
N LEU A 60 20.41 1.08 5.15
CA LEU A 60 21.10 0.71 6.38
C LEU A 60 20.73 -0.69 6.86
N ILE A 61 19.42 -1.02 6.80
CA ILE A 61 18.95 -2.37 7.17
C ILE A 61 19.49 -3.41 6.21
N ALA A 62 19.46 -3.17 4.90
CA ALA A 62 19.99 -4.10 3.90
C ALA A 62 21.50 -4.33 4.10
N LEU A 63 22.28 -3.28 4.32
CA LEU A 63 23.71 -3.39 4.60
C LEU A 63 24.00 -4.19 5.89
N ALA A 64 23.15 -4.07 6.90
CA ALA A 64 23.31 -4.81 8.15
C ALA A 64 22.91 -6.29 8.04
N SER A 65 21.83 -6.58 7.28
CA SER A 65 21.22 -7.91 7.20
C SER A 65 21.74 -8.76 6.03
N GLU A 66 22.05 -8.13 4.89
CA GLU A 66 22.27 -8.79 3.61
C GLU A 66 23.69 -8.54 3.04
N HIS A 67 24.64 -8.10 3.88
CA HIS A 67 25.98 -7.74 3.44
C HIS A 67 26.71 -8.87 2.68
N LYS A 68 26.40 -10.14 2.96
CA LYS A 68 26.98 -11.29 2.26
C LYS A 68 26.42 -11.47 0.85
N GLU A 69 25.17 -11.11 0.64
CA GLU A 69 24.47 -11.30 -0.62
C GLU A 69 24.76 -10.15 -1.60
N ILE A 70 25.07 -8.97 -1.07
CA ILE A 70 25.42 -7.79 -1.88
C ILE A 70 26.61 -8.07 -2.79
N SER A 71 27.60 -8.84 -2.32
CA SER A 71 28.78 -9.21 -3.11
C SER A 71 28.49 -10.16 -4.28
N THR A 72 27.33 -10.82 -4.28
CA THR A 72 26.93 -11.78 -5.32
C THR A 72 25.97 -11.17 -6.38
N ILE A 73 25.57 -9.90 -6.19
CA ILE A 73 24.65 -9.22 -7.10
C ILE A 73 25.32 -9.01 -8.47
N THR A 74 24.77 -9.65 -9.49
CA THR A 74 25.15 -9.40 -10.88
C THR A 74 24.26 -8.32 -11.48
N LEU A 75 24.84 -7.16 -11.78
CA LEU A 75 24.12 -6.06 -12.43
C LEU A 75 24.08 -6.30 -13.94
N SER A 76 22.99 -6.92 -14.42
CA SER A 76 22.72 -6.99 -15.85
C SER A 76 22.02 -5.70 -16.32
N TYR A 77 22.13 -5.43 -17.63
CA TYR A 77 21.42 -4.29 -18.24
C TYR A 77 19.90 -4.32 -17.96
N THR A 78 19.30 -5.49 -18.06
CA THR A 78 17.88 -5.70 -17.76
C THR A 78 17.54 -5.41 -16.29
N SER A 79 18.41 -5.83 -15.37
CA SER A 79 18.22 -5.55 -13.93
C SER A 79 18.29 -4.06 -13.63
N ILE A 80 19.21 -3.34 -14.25
CA ILE A 80 19.33 -1.88 -14.10
C ILE A 80 18.08 -1.17 -14.63
N LEU A 81 17.61 -1.55 -15.82
CA LEU A 81 16.39 -0.97 -16.39
C LEU A 81 15.16 -1.27 -15.52
N ALA A 82 15.03 -2.48 -14.99
CA ALA A 82 13.95 -2.86 -14.10
C ALA A 82 13.98 -2.05 -12.79
N LEU A 83 15.16 -1.84 -12.22
CA LEU A 83 15.35 -1.01 -11.02
C LEU A 83 14.99 0.45 -11.29
N LEU A 84 15.44 1.02 -12.41
CA LEU A 84 15.10 2.39 -12.79
C LEU A 84 13.59 2.55 -13.03
N TYR A 85 12.97 1.63 -13.73
CA TYR A 85 11.52 1.61 -13.95
C TYR A 85 10.76 1.56 -12.62
N SER A 86 11.10 0.62 -11.75
CA SER A 86 10.45 0.45 -10.44
C SER A 86 10.69 1.64 -9.52
N GLY A 87 11.93 2.15 -9.45
CA GLY A 87 12.28 3.26 -8.58
C GLY A 87 11.69 4.58 -9.05
N VAL A 88 11.79 4.90 -10.32
CA VAL A 88 11.32 6.20 -10.85
C VAL A 88 9.82 6.18 -11.09
N LEU A 89 9.31 5.28 -11.91
CA LEU A 89 7.89 5.26 -12.29
C LEU A 89 7.03 4.57 -11.22
N GLY A 90 7.43 3.39 -10.77
CA GLY A 90 6.67 2.59 -9.81
C GLY A 90 6.67 3.20 -8.40
N THR A 91 7.69 3.97 -8.06
CA THR A 91 7.82 4.52 -6.70
C THR A 91 7.75 6.04 -6.71
N ALA A 92 8.73 6.76 -7.27
CA ALA A 92 8.82 8.22 -7.12
C ALA A 92 7.61 8.93 -7.73
N VAL A 93 7.29 8.68 -8.99
CA VAL A 93 6.15 9.31 -9.68
C VAL A 93 4.82 8.89 -9.04
N ALA A 94 4.67 7.62 -8.67
CA ALA A 94 3.46 7.12 -8.04
C ALA A 94 3.19 7.77 -6.66
N PHE A 95 4.22 7.91 -5.82
CA PHE A 95 4.08 8.55 -4.50
C PHE A 95 3.82 10.06 -4.59
N VAL A 96 4.47 10.76 -5.51
CA VAL A 96 4.17 12.19 -5.76
C VAL A 96 2.72 12.35 -6.22
N GLY A 97 2.29 11.53 -7.19
CA GLY A 97 0.91 11.51 -7.67
C GLY A 97 -0.08 11.18 -6.55
N TRP A 98 0.22 10.18 -5.72
CA TRP A 98 -0.60 9.81 -4.57
C TRP A 98 -0.77 10.95 -3.58
N ASN A 99 0.32 11.58 -3.15
CA ASN A 99 0.26 12.71 -2.20
C ASN A 99 -0.46 13.92 -2.78
N TRP A 100 -0.35 14.16 -4.09
CA TRP A 100 -1.10 15.21 -4.76
C TRP A 100 -2.61 14.93 -4.77
N VAL A 101 -3.01 13.71 -5.12
CA VAL A 101 -4.42 13.26 -5.09
C VAL A 101 -4.97 13.31 -3.66
N LEU A 102 -4.24 12.77 -2.68
CA LEU A 102 -4.63 12.76 -1.26
C LEU A 102 -4.88 14.18 -0.73
N GLY A 103 -4.19 15.17 -1.27
CA GLY A 103 -4.43 16.57 -0.93
C GLY A 103 -5.73 17.15 -1.49
N LYS A 104 -6.28 16.58 -2.57
CA LYS A 104 -7.47 17.08 -3.26
C LYS A 104 -8.76 16.37 -2.88
N ILE A 105 -8.70 15.08 -2.55
CA ILE A 105 -9.87 14.26 -2.23
C ILE A 105 -9.93 13.92 -0.74
N GLN A 106 -11.10 13.48 -0.28
CA GLN A 106 -11.25 13.00 1.09
C GLN A 106 -10.45 11.71 1.30
N ALA A 107 -9.81 11.56 2.47
CA ALA A 107 -9.00 10.37 2.78
C ALA A 107 -9.81 9.06 2.63
N SER A 108 -11.08 9.06 3.01
CA SER A 108 -11.95 7.89 2.85
C SER A 108 -12.16 7.49 1.38
N VAL A 109 -12.27 8.48 0.47
CA VAL A 109 -12.40 8.20 -0.99
C VAL A 109 -11.09 7.67 -1.54
N ALA A 110 -9.96 8.25 -1.12
CA ALA A 110 -8.63 7.78 -1.49
C ALA A 110 -8.39 6.33 -1.03
N SER A 111 -8.82 5.99 0.20
CA SER A 111 -8.70 4.63 0.74
C SER A 111 -9.48 3.59 -0.09
N ILE A 112 -10.69 3.95 -0.57
CA ILE A 112 -11.48 3.06 -1.45
C ILE A 112 -10.72 2.77 -2.75
N ALA A 113 -10.14 3.81 -3.36
CA ALA A 113 -9.35 3.64 -4.58
C ALA A 113 -8.14 2.71 -4.35
N LEU A 114 -7.45 2.86 -3.21
CA LEU A 114 -6.34 1.98 -2.85
C LEU A 114 -6.77 0.53 -2.59
N MET A 115 -7.93 0.32 -1.99
CA MET A 115 -8.44 -1.05 -1.77
C MET A 115 -8.72 -1.79 -3.10
N SER A 116 -8.87 -1.07 -4.22
CA SER A 116 -9.01 -1.68 -5.54
C SER A 116 -7.70 -2.19 -6.12
N VAL A 117 -6.55 -1.70 -5.64
CA VAL A 117 -5.22 -2.08 -6.18
C VAL A 117 -4.92 -3.58 -6.05
N PRO A 118 -5.13 -4.24 -4.90
CA PRO A 118 -4.94 -5.69 -4.78
C PRO A 118 -5.82 -6.48 -5.75
N LEU A 119 -7.05 -6.04 -5.99
CA LEU A 119 -7.98 -6.72 -6.91
C LEU A 119 -7.49 -6.61 -8.36
N LEU A 120 -7.00 -5.43 -8.75
CA LEU A 120 -6.39 -5.22 -10.07
C LEU A 120 -5.10 -6.05 -10.21
N GLY A 121 -4.28 -6.12 -9.16
CA GLY A 121 -3.08 -6.97 -9.14
C GLY A 121 -3.41 -8.44 -9.38
N LEU A 122 -4.42 -8.98 -8.69
CA LEU A 122 -4.90 -10.35 -8.89
C LEU A 122 -5.44 -10.58 -10.31
N PHE A 123 -6.20 -9.62 -10.83
CA PHE A 123 -6.75 -9.70 -12.18
C PHE A 123 -5.63 -9.75 -13.24
N PHE A 124 -4.64 -8.87 -13.15
CA PHE A 124 -3.53 -8.83 -14.09
C PHE A 124 -2.56 -10.01 -13.90
N GLY A 125 -2.32 -10.48 -12.67
CA GLY A 125 -1.53 -11.68 -12.40
C GLY A 125 -2.15 -12.92 -13.05
N TRP A 126 -3.47 -13.09 -12.92
CA TRP A 126 -4.18 -14.16 -13.61
C TRP A 126 -4.13 -14.02 -15.14
N LEU A 127 -4.36 -12.79 -15.66
CA LEU A 127 -4.46 -12.55 -17.10
C LEU A 127 -3.09 -12.64 -17.82
N GLN A 128 -2.03 -12.09 -17.24
CA GLN A 128 -0.72 -11.97 -17.88
C GLN A 128 0.23 -13.09 -17.51
N LEU A 129 0.20 -13.56 -16.28
CA LEU A 129 1.13 -14.55 -15.75
C LEU A 129 0.51 -15.96 -15.67
N GLY A 130 -0.80 -16.09 -15.92
CA GLY A 130 -1.50 -17.37 -15.81
C GLY A 130 -1.54 -17.93 -14.40
N GLU A 131 -1.43 -17.06 -13.39
CA GLU A 131 -1.43 -17.48 -11.98
C GLU A 131 -2.73 -18.17 -11.60
N LYS A 132 -2.63 -19.30 -10.90
CA LYS A 132 -3.81 -20.02 -10.42
C LYS A 132 -4.41 -19.30 -9.22
N ILE A 133 -5.64 -18.84 -9.37
CA ILE A 133 -6.39 -18.23 -8.28
C ILE A 133 -6.87 -19.34 -7.35
N THR A 134 -6.29 -19.42 -6.15
CA THR A 134 -6.70 -20.41 -5.14
C THR A 134 -7.95 -19.95 -4.39
N SER A 135 -8.67 -20.89 -3.76
CA SER A 135 -9.87 -20.58 -2.98
C SER A 135 -9.62 -19.55 -1.87
N ASN A 136 -8.43 -19.58 -1.24
CA ASN A 136 -8.05 -18.62 -0.21
C ASN A 136 -7.90 -17.20 -0.77
N VAL A 137 -7.36 -17.07 -1.99
CA VAL A 137 -7.23 -15.78 -2.68
C VAL A 137 -8.60 -15.22 -3.04
N ILE A 138 -9.52 -16.06 -3.51
CA ILE A 138 -10.91 -15.65 -3.80
C ILE A 138 -11.60 -15.17 -2.52
N ALA A 139 -11.46 -15.90 -1.41
CA ALA A 139 -12.03 -15.49 -0.13
C ALA A 139 -11.47 -14.14 0.35
N GLY A 140 -10.15 -13.93 0.25
CA GLY A 140 -9.52 -12.65 0.56
C GLY A 140 -10.02 -11.50 -0.33
N ALA A 141 -10.13 -11.72 -1.64
CA ALA A 141 -10.66 -10.75 -2.59
C ALA A 141 -12.12 -10.38 -2.28
N ALA A 142 -12.95 -11.37 -1.93
CA ALA A 142 -14.34 -11.14 -1.52
C ALA A 142 -14.43 -10.29 -0.24
N LEU A 143 -13.59 -10.53 0.76
CA LEU A 143 -13.52 -9.71 1.97
C LEU A 143 -13.12 -8.25 1.66
N VAL A 144 -12.16 -8.05 0.77
CA VAL A 144 -11.77 -6.71 0.30
C VAL A 144 -12.95 -6.02 -0.37
N CYS A 145 -13.67 -6.69 -1.28
CA CYS A 145 -14.86 -6.15 -1.94
C CYS A 145 -15.94 -5.76 -0.93
N LEU A 146 -16.21 -6.59 0.07
CA LEU A 146 -17.17 -6.29 1.15
C LEU A 146 -16.72 -5.05 1.95
N GLY A 147 -15.43 -4.94 2.28
CA GLY A 147 -14.87 -3.75 2.94
C GLY A 147 -15.06 -2.47 2.13
N ILE A 148 -14.83 -2.51 0.82
CA ILE A 148 -15.06 -1.40 -0.10
C ILE A 148 -16.54 -0.99 -0.11
N LEU A 149 -17.45 -1.95 -0.24
CA LEU A 149 -18.89 -1.69 -0.24
C LEU A 149 -19.35 -1.04 1.06
N PHE A 150 -18.94 -1.60 2.20
CA PHE A 150 -19.29 -1.07 3.51
C PHE A 150 -18.80 0.37 3.72
N THR A 151 -17.57 0.65 3.36
CA THR A 151 -16.98 1.99 3.45
C THR A 151 -17.68 2.97 2.51
N SER A 152 -18.03 2.55 1.30
CA SER A 152 -18.73 3.37 0.30
C SER A 152 -20.12 3.79 0.77
N ILE A 153 -20.86 2.87 1.40
CA ILE A 153 -22.20 3.14 1.94
C ILE A 153 -22.10 4.19 3.07
N GLN A 154 -21.13 4.05 3.96
CA GLN A 154 -20.92 5.00 5.07
C GLN A 154 -20.61 6.42 4.57
N ILE A 155 -19.82 6.54 3.50
CA ILE A 155 -19.48 7.85 2.91
C ILE A 155 -20.73 8.51 2.33
N LYS A 156 -21.54 7.77 1.58
CA LYS A 156 -22.82 8.29 1.04
C LYS A 156 -23.72 8.80 2.16
N ARG A 157 -23.89 8.01 3.24
CA ARG A 157 -24.74 8.38 4.39
C ARG A 157 -24.29 9.68 5.06
N LYS A 158 -22.99 9.84 5.31
CA LYS A 158 -22.43 11.07 5.89
C LYS A 158 -22.64 12.30 4.99
N LYS A 159 -22.55 12.15 3.67
CA LYS A 159 -22.77 13.23 2.72
C LYS A 159 -24.23 13.67 2.71
N THR A 160 -25.17 12.73 2.74
CA THR A 160 -26.62 12.99 2.79
C THR A 160 -27.01 13.77 4.05
N ILE A 161 -26.54 13.33 5.23
CA ILE A 161 -26.82 13.99 6.49
C ILE A 161 -26.31 15.44 6.49
N LYS A 162 -25.11 15.71 5.99
CA LYS A 162 -24.56 17.07 5.90
C LYS A 162 -25.35 17.99 4.99
N ILE A 163 -25.91 17.45 3.89
CA ILE A 163 -26.73 18.23 2.95
C ILE A 163 -28.06 18.58 3.60
N THR A 164 -28.67 17.64 4.31
CA THR A 164 -29.96 17.85 5.02
C THR A 164 -29.84 18.90 6.13
N GLN A 165 -28.72 18.89 6.87
CA GLN A 165 -28.46 19.89 7.94
C GLN A 165 -28.10 21.29 7.41
N LYS A 166 -27.68 21.42 6.15
CA LYS A 166 -27.27 22.71 5.55
C LYS A 166 -28.39 23.41 4.78
N LYS A 167 -29.62 22.82 4.71
CA LYS A 167 -30.77 23.44 4.05
C LYS A 167 -31.46 24.33 5.09
N PRO A 168 -31.33 25.67 5.02
CA PRO A 168 -32.10 26.58 5.87
C PRO A 168 -33.59 26.45 5.52
N ALA A 169 -34.41 26.56 6.55
CA ALA A 169 -35.86 26.65 6.42
C ALA A 169 -36.26 27.94 5.70
#